data_2f9658750de5048261bb1beca9f8345b
#
_entry.id   2f9658750de5048261bb1beca9f8345b
#
_cell.length_a   1.000
_cell.length_b   1.000
_cell.length_c   1.000
_cell.angle_alpha   90.00
_cell.angle_beta   90.00
_cell.angle_gamma   90.00
#
_symmetry.space_group_name_H-M   'P 1'
#
loop_
_entity.id
_entity.type
_entity.pdbx_description
1 polymer ?
#
loop_
_entity_poly.entity_id
_entity_poly.type
_entity_poly.pdbx_seq_one_letter_code
_entity_poly.pdbx_strand_id
1 'polypeptide(L)'
;MTVQLRRYEVEAGELERLVDWFPTIAAVRDKYGFKIEFAYADTDNSEFIWAVSYPGDIDAFESAFATYNESPERADAFDGYSSPVTQTHLSYVAR
;
A
#
# COMPACT_ATOMS: atom_id res chain seq x y z
N MET A 1 2.39 -13.50 -12.26
CA MET A 1 2.29 -12.22 -11.54
C MET A 1 1.24 -12.35 -10.45
N THR A 2 1.57 -11.89 -9.26
CA THR A 2 0.66 -11.90 -8.12
C THR A 2 0.15 -10.49 -7.87
N VAL A 3 -1.16 -10.33 -7.66
CA VAL A 3 -1.79 -9.03 -7.39
C VAL A 3 -2.45 -9.10 -6.01
N GLN A 4 -2.14 -8.11 -5.17
CA GLN A 4 -2.78 -7.96 -3.87
C GLN A 4 -3.65 -6.70 -3.88
N LEU A 5 -4.91 -6.86 -3.52
CA LEU A 5 -5.84 -5.75 -3.32
C LEU A 5 -5.77 -5.32 -1.86
N ARG A 6 -5.67 -4.02 -1.63
CA ARG A 6 -5.59 -3.43 -0.29
C ARG A 6 -6.69 -2.39 -0.15
N ARG A 7 -7.56 -2.58 0.82
CA ARG A 7 -8.63 -1.63 1.12
C ARG A 7 -8.47 -1.15 2.56
N TYR A 8 -8.28 0.15 2.71
CA TYR A 8 -8.06 0.78 4.01
C TYR A 8 -9.28 1.57 4.42
N GLU A 9 -9.77 1.33 5.63
CA GLU A 9 -10.70 2.24 6.28
C GLU A 9 -9.87 3.33 6.96
N VAL A 10 -10.24 4.58 6.70
CA VAL A 10 -9.45 5.75 7.09
C VAL A 10 -10.26 6.60 8.05
N GLU A 11 -9.59 7.12 9.09
CA GLU A 11 -10.19 8.00 10.06
C GLU A 11 -10.86 9.20 9.39
N ALA A 12 -12.05 9.58 9.85
CA ALA A 12 -12.82 10.67 9.28
C ALA A 12 -12.00 11.96 9.23
N GLY A 13 -12.00 12.62 8.06
CA GLY A 13 -11.26 13.87 7.85
C GLY A 13 -9.79 13.70 7.50
N GLU A 14 -9.28 12.46 7.48
CA GLU A 14 -7.85 12.19 7.28
C GLU A 14 -7.49 11.60 5.92
N LEU A 15 -8.49 11.36 5.06
CA LEU A 15 -8.25 10.71 3.77
C LEU A 15 -7.30 11.52 2.88
N GLU A 16 -7.46 12.83 2.83
CA GLU A 16 -6.59 13.70 2.02
C GLU A 16 -5.13 13.62 2.47
N ARG A 17 -4.89 13.55 3.77
CA ARG A 17 -3.53 13.42 4.33
C ARG A 17 -2.88 12.10 3.89
N LEU A 18 -3.66 11.02 3.86
CA LEU A 18 -3.19 9.73 3.35
C LEU A 18 -2.89 9.79 1.85
N VAL A 19 -3.78 10.39 1.07
CA VAL A 19 -3.60 10.55 -0.38
C VAL A 19 -2.33 11.35 -0.69
N ASP A 20 -2.09 12.42 0.05
CA ASP A 20 -0.90 13.27 -0.13
C ASP A 20 0.39 12.54 0.23
N TRP A 21 0.36 11.66 1.21
CA TRP A 21 1.52 10.89 1.62
C TRP A 21 1.78 9.66 0.75
N PHE A 22 0.75 9.08 0.15
CA PHE A 22 0.84 7.80 -0.58
C PHE A 22 1.95 7.76 -1.64
N PRO A 23 2.20 8.81 -2.43
CA PRO A 23 3.31 8.79 -3.41
C PRO A 23 4.66 8.49 -2.78
N THR A 24 4.88 8.87 -1.53
CA THR A 24 6.13 8.60 -0.81
C THR A 24 6.33 7.11 -0.63
N ILE A 25 5.32 6.40 -0.17
CA ILE A 25 5.43 4.94 0.03
C ILE A 25 5.36 4.17 -1.29
N ALA A 26 4.63 4.69 -2.28
CA ALA A 26 4.58 4.09 -3.61
C ALA A 26 5.96 4.06 -4.27
N ALA A 27 6.76 5.11 -4.09
CA ALA A 27 8.13 5.17 -4.59
C ALA A 27 9.02 4.11 -3.94
N VAL A 28 8.84 3.83 -2.65
CA VAL A 28 9.58 2.78 -1.95
C VAL A 28 9.17 1.40 -2.47
N ARG A 29 7.86 1.18 -2.68
CA ARG A 29 7.36 -0.05 -3.29
C ARG A 29 7.98 -0.30 -4.66
N ASP A 30 8.04 0.72 -5.49
CA ASP A 30 8.65 0.65 -6.82
C ASP A 30 10.12 0.23 -6.73
N LYS A 31 10.87 0.82 -5.82
CA LYS A 31 12.28 0.49 -5.60
C LYS A 31 12.48 -1.00 -5.28
N TYR A 32 11.53 -1.61 -4.59
CA TYR A 32 11.60 -3.02 -4.19
C TYR A 32 10.91 -3.96 -5.18
N GLY A 33 10.61 -3.48 -6.39
CA GLY A 33 10.13 -4.32 -7.50
C GLY A 33 8.62 -4.47 -7.59
N PHE A 34 7.86 -3.76 -6.73
CA PHE A 34 6.41 -3.77 -6.80
C PHE A 34 5.90 -2.75 -7.80
N LYS A 35 4.74 -3.05 -8.38
CA LYS A 35 4.04 -2.13 -9.27
C LYS A 35 2.70 -1.77 -8.67
N ILE A 36 2.40 -0.47 -8.62
CA ILE A 36 1.06 0.00 -8.22
C ILE A 36 0.15 -0.10 -9.45
N GLU A 37 -0.84 -0.98 -9.38
CA GLU A 37 -1.77 -1.21 -10.49
C GLU A 37 -2.82 -0.11 -10.58
N PHE A 38 -3.34 0.32 -9.44
CA PHE A 38 -4.24 1.48 -9.31
C PHE A 38 -4.28 1.91 -7.85
N ALA A 39 -4.76 3.14 -7.63
CA ALA A 39 -4.99 3.66 -6.29
C ALA A 39 -6.11 4.70 -6.37
N TYR A 40 -7.16 4.53 -5.55
CA TYR A 40 -8.33 5.41 -5.54
C TYR A 40 -8.74 5.76 -4.11
N ALA A 41 -9.16 7.00 -3.92
CA ALA A 41 -9.78 7.47 -2.69
C ALA A 41 -11.29 7.42 -2.87
N ASP A 42 -11.98 6.74 -1.96
CA ASP A 42 -13.44 6.73 -1.86
C ASP A 42 -13.84 7.75 -0.80
N THR A 43 -14.17 8.96 -1.25
CA THR A 43 -14.46 10.06 -0.34
C THR A 43 -15.75 9.87 0.44
N ASP A 44 -16.72 9.20 -0.16
CA ASP A 44 -18.03 8.99 0.49
C ASP A 44 -17.92 8.02 1.68
N ASN A 45 -17.06 7.02 1.56
CA ASN A 45 -16.91 5.98 2.58
C ASN A 45 -15.64 6.14 3.43
N SER A 46 -14.84 7.17 3.18
CA SER A 46 -13.54 7.38 3.85
C SER A 46 -12.64 6.15 3.76
N GLU A 47 -12.48 5.66 2.52
CA GLU A 47 -11.65 4.48 2.24
C GLU A 47 -10.60 4.82 1.19
N PHE A 48 -9.48 4.11 1.26
CA PHE A 48 -8.44 4.16 0.24
C PHE A 48 -8.21 2.76 -0.29
N ILE A 49 -8.36 2.59 -1.60
CA ILE A 49 -8.32 1.27 -2.26
C ILE A 49 -7.21 1.28 -3.29
N TRP A 50 -6.28 0.32 -3.18
CA TRP A 50 -5.21 0.22 -4.14
C TRP A 50 -4.81 -1.22 -4.36
N ALA A 51 -4.16 -1.48 -5.48
CA ALA A 51 -3.67 -2.80 -5.82
C ALA A 51 -2.19 -2.73 -6.15
N VAL A 52 -1.46 -3.72 -5.71
CA VAL A 52 -0.01 -3.81 -5.90
C VAL A 52 0.32 -5.20 -6.45
N SER A 53 1.23 -5.26 -7.41
CA SER A 53 1.63 -6.52 -8.03
C SER A 53 3.13 -6.76 -7.91
N TYR A 54 3.51 -8.03 -8.03
CA TYR A 54 4.90 -8.47 -8.04
C TYR A 54 5.04 -9.66 -8.99
N PRO A 55 6.17 -9.78 -9.73
CA PRO A 55 6.38 -10.93 -10.60
C PRO A 55 6.45 -12.25 -9.81
N GLY A 56 5.91 -13.33 -10.37
CA GLY A 56 5.93 -14.63 -9.75
C GLY A 56 4.68 -14.96 -8.96
N ASP A 57 4.79 -15.93 -8.08
CA ASP A 57 3.68 -16.45 -7.28
C ASP A 57 3.53 -15.71 -5.94
N ILE A 58 2.59 -16.18 -5.12
CA ILE A 58 2.33 -15.58 -3.80
C ILE A 58 3.57 -15.66 -2.91
N ASP A 59 4.31 -16.76 -2.95
CA ASP A 59 5.53 -16.91 -2.15
C ASP A 59 6.59 -15.87 -2.53
N ALA A 60 6.73 -15.59 -3.83
CA ALA A 60 7.63 -14.56 -4.32
C ALA A 60 7.17 -13.16 -3.84
N PHE A 61 5.87 -12.91 -3.90
CA PHE A 61 5.29 -11.66 -3.41
C PHE A 61 5.58 -11.46 -1.91
N GLU A 62 5.32 -12.48 -1.11
CA GLU A 62 5.49 -12.38 0.34
C GLU A 62 6.94 -12.25 0.76
N SER A 63 7.86 -12.92 0.05
CA SER A 63 9.30 -12.77 0.28
C SER A 63 9.77 -11.35 -0.03
N ALA A 64 9.34 -10.80 -1.16
CA ALA A 64 9.65 -9.42 -1.53
C ALA A 64 9.03 -8.42 -0.55
N PHE A 65 7.82 -8.70 -0.08
CA PHE A 65 7.14 -7.87 0.91
C PHE A 65 7.92 -7.83 2.22
N ALA A 66 8.42 -8.98 2.69
CA ALA A 66 9.20 -9.02 3.92
C ALA A 66 10.47 -8.16 3.82
N THR A 67 11.17 -8.23 2.69
CA THR A 67 12.35 -7.39 2.43
C THR A 67 11.99 -5.91 2.42
N TYR A 68 10.94 -5.54 1.71
CA TYR A 68 10.43 -4.17 1.67
C TYR A 68 10.03 -3.68 3.07
N ASN A 69 9.31 -4.52 3.82
CA ASN A 69 8.78 -4.15 5.14
C ASN A 69 9.89 -3.87 6.16
N GLU A 70 11.05 -4.48 6.01
CA GLU A 70 12.20 -4.30 6.88
C GLU A 70 13.18 -3.25 6.36
N SER A 71 12.90 -2.62 5.22
CA SER A 71 13.82 -1.72 4.56
C SER A 71 13.98 -0.39 5.30
N PRO A 72 15.19 0.22 5.27
CA PRO A 72 15.38 1.55 5.83
C PRO A 72 14.58 2.62 5.08
N GLU A 73 14.36 2.44 3.78
CA GLU A 73 13.57 3.38 2.98
C GLU A 73 12.11 3.42 3.44
N ARG A 74 11.54 2.25 3.79
CA ARG A 74 10.18 2.21 4.35
C ARG A 74 10.13 2.88 5.71
N ALA A 75 11.11 2.62 6.56
CA ALA A 75 11.21 3.27 7.87
C ALA A 75 11.29 4.80 7.72
N ASP A 76 12.08 5.28 6.76
CA ASP A 76 12.19 6.71 6.48
C ASP A 76 10.86 7.31 5.99
N ALA A 77 10.13 6.59 5.14
CA ALA A 77 8.84 7.04 4.62
C ALA A 77 7.80 7.20 5.75
N PHE A 78 7.88 6.38 6.78
CA PHE A 78 6.98 6.45 7.94
C PHE A 78 7.48 7.36 9.05
N ASP A 79 8.71 7.86 8.96
CA ASP A 79 9.26 8.72 9.99
C ASP A 79 8.46 10.03 10.09
N GLY A 80 7.93 10.31 11.26
CA GLY A 80 7.08 11.47 11.50
C GLY A 80 5.68 11.37 10.91
N TYR A 81 5.33 10.24 10.28
CA TYR A 81 3.98 10.03 9.73
C TYR A 81 3.18 9.09 10.63
N SER A 82 2.06 9.61 11.14
CA SER A 82 1.10 8.80 11.90
C SER A 82 -0.01 8.35 10.95
N SER A 83 -0.09 7.03 10.71
CA SER A 83 -1.08 6.49 9.77
C SER A 83 -2.51 6.70 10.27
N PRO A 84 -3.40 7.25 9.44
CA PRO A 84 -4.81 7.41 9.79
C PRO A 84 -5.64 6.16 9.47
N VAL A 85 -5.01 5.07 9.05
CA VAL A 85 -5.70 3.82 8.72
C VAL A 85 -6.19 3.15 9.99
N THR A 86 -7.50 2.91 10.08
CA THR A 86 -8.12 2.29 11.25
C THR A 86 -8.30 0.78 11.04
N GLN A 87 -8.46 0.33 9.80
CA GLN A 87 -8.60 -1.07 9.48
C GLN A 87 -8.07 -1.36 8.08
N THR A 88 -7.40 -2.49 7.91
CA THR A 88 -6.80 -2.92 6.66
C THR A 88 -7.40 -4.25 6.23
N HIS A 89 -7.86 -4.31 4.97
CA HIS A 89 -8.37 -5.51 4.34
C HIS A 89 -7.46 -5.88 3.18
N LEU A 90 -6.88 -7.07 3.24
CA LEU A 90 -5.96 -7.57 2.21
C LEU A 90 -6.54 -8.81 1.57
N SER A 91 -6.41 -8.91 0.24
CA SER A 91 -6.74 -10.14 -0.47
C SER A 91 -5.89 -10.27 -1.73
N TYR A 92 -5.50 -11.49 -2.05
CA TYR A 92 -4.90 -11.79 -3.34
C TYR A 92 -6.02 -11.94 -4.35
N VAL A 93 -5.86 -11.33 -5.52
CA VAL A 93 -6.88 -11.32 -6.55
C VAL A 93 -6.30 -11.81 -7.87
N ALA A 94 -7.16 -12.34 -8.73
CA ALA A 94 -6.80 -12.80 -10.05
C ALA A 94 -7.24 -11.79 -11.11
N ARG A 95 -6.50 -11.73 -12.19
CA ARG A 95 -6.88 -10.96 -13.38
C ARG A 95 -7.79 -11.77 -14.28
#